data_fba56c51b66f7e820617615d968dba3b
#
_entry.id   fba56c51b66f7e820617615d968dba3b
#
_cell.length_a   1.000
_cell.length_b   1.000
_cell.length_c   1.000
_cell.angle_alpha   90.00
_cell.angle_beta   90.00
_cell.angle_gamma   90.00
#
_symmetry.space_group_name_H-M   'P 1'
#
loop_
_entity.id
_entity.type
_entity.pdbx_description
1 polymer ?
#
loop_
_entity_poly.entity_id
_entity_poly.type
_entity_poly.pdbx_seq_one_letter_code
_entity_poly.pdbx_strand_id
1 'polypeptide(L)'
;MLEYIVFGAVIVVVVAYLVFKNKQTKNNDEISLSSINERLGIIEAAQANIENLNKNLTDFKNLFGDKSKRGKLGEEYLEDLVKDCLVEKHYSFQHTLSNGKRVDCLLKFGSTNENIGIDSKFSWENYEKYKQETDENTKKALLKEFEKDVNNHIKAISEKYVVTGETAPLALMFVASEGVFRAIEDISEDFIKKAREKNVIITSPNTMWSFLRT
;
A
#
# COMPACT_ATOMS: atom_id res chain seq x y z
N MET A 1 65.83 4.59 64.08
CA MET A 1 64.82 5.65 63.80
C MET A 1 64.55 5.86 62.31
N LEU A 2 65.57 5.92 61.46
CA LEU A 2 65.42 6.15 60.01
C LEU A 2 64.61 5.06 59.32
N GLU A 3 64.81 3.79 59.72
CA GLU A 3 64.08 2.60 59.14
C GLU A 3 62.59 2.65 59.40
N TYR A 4 62.09 3.10 60.53
CA TYR A 4 60.69 3.24 60.82
C TYR A 4 60.00 4.36 60.04
N ILE A 5 60.77 5.43 59.72
CA ILE A 5 60.27 6.51 58.90
C ILE A 5 60.08 6.00 57.43
N VAL A 6 61.07 5.28 56.93
CA VAL A 6 61.03 4.71 55.58
C VAL A 6 59.92 3.70 55.47
N PHE A 7 59.74 2.84 56.45
CA PHE A 7 58.63 1.84 56.46
C PHE A 7 57.23 2.50 56.50
N GLY A 8 57.09 3.52 57.34
CA GLY A 8 55.88 4.33 57.37
C GLY A 8 55.56 5.02 56.05
N ALA A 9 56.56 5.59 55.38
CA ALA A 9 56.39 6.22 54.07
C ALA A 9 55.94 5.19 52.99
N VAL A 10 56.49 3.98 53.00
CA VAL A 10 56.12 2.91 52.07
C VAL A 10 54.67 2.48 52.29
N ILE A 11 54.22 2.33 53.54
CA ILE A 11 52.82 1.97 53.86
C ILE A 11 51.86 3.05 53.34
N VAL A 12 52.17 4.32 53.55
CA VAL A 12 51.34 5.45 53.05
C VAL A 12 51.21 5.41 51.53
N VAL A 13 52.31 5.20 50.81
CA VAL A 13 52.31 5.09 49.36
C VAL A 13 51.48 3.92 48.85
N VAL A 14 51.63 2.74 49.53
CA VAL A 14 50.84 1.54 49.15
C VAL A 14 49.36 1.76 49.44
N VAL A 15 48.98 2.34 50.56
CA VAL A 15 47.58 2.67 50.85
C VAL A 15 46.99 3.68 49.86
N ALA A 16 47.74 4.73 49.57
CA ALA A 16 47.34 5.73 48.58
C ALA A 16 47.13 5.10 47.16
N TYR A 17 48.03 4.20 46.75
CA TYR A 17 47.92 3.45 45.51
C TYR A 17 46.70 2.55 45.49
N LEU A 18 46.42 1.79 46.58
CA LEU A 18 45.25 0.94 46.67
C LEU A 18 43.94 1.75 46.64
N VAL A 19 43.86 2.87 47.31
CA VAL A 19 42.71 3.79 47.30
C VAL A 19 42.51 4.35 45.91
N PHE A 20 43.60 4.80 45.23
CA PHE A 20 43.52 5.32 43.87
C PHE A 20 43.07 4.26 42.86
N LYS A 21 43.60 3.04 42.95
CA LYS A 21 43.20 1.92 42.11
C LYS A 21 41.75 1.54 42.31
N ASN A 22 41.26 1.49 43.55
CA ASN A 22 39.87 1.18 43.86
C ASN A 22 38.89 2.24 43.35
N LYS A 23 39.31 3.54 43.40
CA LYS A 23 38.53 4.66 42.85
C LYS A 23 38.45 4.61 41.32
N GLN A 24 39.52 4.20 40.63
CA GLN A 24 39.56 4.04 39.17
C GLN A 24 38.67 2.88 38.69
N THR A 25 38.66 1.74 39.40
CA THR A 25 37.78 0.60 39.08
C THR A 25 36.35 1.00 39.24
N LYS A 26 35.99 1.68 40.34
CA LYS A 26 34.59 2.11 40.57
C LYS A 26 34.09 3.12 39.52
N ASN A 27 34.93 4.04 39.06
CA ASN A 27 34.58 4.98 37.98
C ASN A 27 34.37 4.26 36.64
N ASN A 28 35.16 3.24 36.33
CA ASN A 28 35.02 2.47 35.09
C ASN A 28 33.72 1.62 35.11
N ASP A 29 33.34 1.09 36.26
CA ASP A 29 32.10 0.32 36.42
C ASP A 29 30.84 1.22 36.29
N GLU A 30 30.89 2.44 36.86
CA GLU A 30 29.81 3.43 36.73
C GLU A 30 29.63 3.93 35.28
N ILE A 31 30.72 4.18 34.56
CA ILE A 31 30.71 4.56 33.15
C ILE A 31 30.15 3.41 32.28
N SER A 32 30.55 2.17 32.61
CA SER A 32 30.07 0.99 31.93
C SER A 32 28.55 0.77 32.13
N LEU A 33 28.06 0.92 33.37
CA LEU A 33 26.63 0.82 33.71
C LEU A 33 25.79 1.93 33.03
N SER A 34 26.27 3.16 33.01
CA SER A 34 25.59 4.28 32.34
C SER A 34 25.45 4.05 30.83
N SER A 35 26.51 3.55 30.19
CA SER A 35 26.50 3.23 28.76
C SER A 35 25.56 2.05 28.42
N ILE A 36 25.44 1.07 29.33
CA ILE A 36 24.50 -0.04 29.19
C ILE A 36 23.06 0.47 29.32
N ASN A 37 22.77 1.33 30.30
CA ASN A 37 21.45 1.91 30.49
C ASN A 37 21.04 2.79 29.31
N GLU A 38 21.94 3.56 28.72
CA GLU A 38 21.70 4.33 27.52
C GLU A 38 21.34 3.43 26.31
N ARG A 39 22.10 2.34 26.14
CA ARG A 39 21.81 1.35 25.08
C ARG A 39 20.49 0.61 25.30
N LEU A 40 20.16 0.29 26.55
CA LEU A 40 18.85 -0.27 26.89
C LEU A 40 17.72 0.69 26.56
N GLY A 41 17.85 1.98 26.86
CA GLY A 41 16.86 3.00 26.47
C GLY A 41 16.66 3.12 24.96
N ILE A 42 17.75 3.01 24.18
CA ILE A 42 17.69 2.99 22.71
C ILE A 42 16.98 1.73 22.22
N ILE A 43 17.23 0.57 22.82
CA ILE A 43 16.57 -0.70 22.46
C ILE A 43 15.10 -0.65 22.81
N GLU A 44 14.71 -0.14 23.98
CA GLU A 44 13.31 0.02 24.38
C GLU A 44 12.57 0.97 23.43
N ALA A 45 13.18 2.10 23.06
CA ALA A 45 12.61 3.01 22.08
C ALA A 45 12.45 2.36 20.69
N ALA A 46 13.45 1.56 20.27
CA ALA A 46 13.38 0.80 19.02
C ALA A 46 12.27 -0.26 19.05
N GLN A 47 12.10 -0.99 20.17
CA GLN A 47 11.01 -1.95 20.35
C GLN A 47 9.63 -1.28 20.27
N ALA A 48 9.43 -0.16 20.93
CA ALA A 48 8.19 0.60 20.87
C ALA A 48 7.87 1.06 19.43
N ASN A 49 8.89 1.48 18.68
CA ASN A 49 8.73 1.83 17.26
C ASN A 49 8.36 0.60 16.41
N ILE A 50 8.96 -0.56 16.65
CA ILE A 50 8.63 -1.81 15.96
C ILE A 50 7.20 -2.25 16.28
N GLU A 51 6.74 -2.14 17.53
CA GLU A 51 5.36 -2.44 17.91
C GLU A 51 4.35 -1.51 17.22
N ASN A 52 4.63 -0.20 17.16
CA ASN A 52 3.82 0.76 16.42
C ASN A 52 3.80 0.47 14.92
N LEU A 53 4.94 0.11 14.34
CA LEU A 53 5.02 -0.29 12.93
C LEU A 53 4.20 -1.56 12.65
N ASN A 54 4.29 -2.58 13.52
CA ASN A 54 3.51 -3.80 13.41
C ASN A 54 2.00 -3.54 13.54
N LYS A 55 1.59 -2.65 14.44
CA LYS A 55 0.20 -2.23 14.56
C LYS A 55 -0.27 -1.54 13.29
N ASN A 56 0.48 -0.57 12.79
CA ASN A 56 0.16 0.12 11.54
C ASN A 56 0.09 -0.84 10.34
N LEU A 57 1.01 -1.82 10.27
CA LEU A 57 0.97 -2.88 9.24
C LEU A 57 -0.25 -3.79 9.39
N THR A 58 -0.68 -4.09 10.62
CA THR A 58 -1.87 -4.89 10.88
C THR A 58 -3.13 -4.10 10.51
N ASP A 59 -3.21 -2.84 10.88
CA ASP A 59 -4.32 -1.96 10.49
C ASP A 59 -4.38 -1.78 8.97
N PHE A 60 -3.24 -1.61 8.32
CA PHE A 60 -3.12 -1.59 6.86
C PHE A 60 -3.60 -2.91 6.23
N LYS A 61 -3.13 -4.08 6.72
CA LYS A 61 -3.60 -5.38 6.27
C LYS A 61 -5.11 -5.56 6.45
N ASN A 62 -5.67 -5.09 7.55
CA ASN A 62 -7.11 -5.16 7.83
C ASN A 62 -7.92 -4.27 6.88
N LEU A 63 -7.41 -3.09 6.52
CA LEU A 63 -8.02 -2.23 5.49
C LEU A 63 -8.07 -2.93 4.13
N PHE A 64 -7.00 -3.63 3.75
CA PHE A 64 -6.95 -4.40 2.50
C PHE A 64 -7.58 -5.79 2.61
N GLY A 65 -7.79 -6.34 3.80
CA GLY A 65 -8.50 -7.61 4.03
C GLY A 65 -10.01 -7.53 3.82
N ASP A 66 -10.60 -6.36 4.05
CA ASP A 66 -12.05 -6.14 3.92
C ASP A 66 -12.42 -5.71 2.49
N LYS A 67 -13.21 -6.54 1.80
CA LYS A 67 -13.66 -6.31 0.42
C LYS A 67 -14.42 -4.97 0.25
N SER A 68 -15.22 -4.60 1.23
CA SER A 68 -15.99 -3.34 1.21
C SER A 68 -15.08 -2.13 1.34
N LYS A 69 -14.12 -2.19 2.26
CA LYS A 69 -13.13 -1.10 2.45
C LYS A 69 -12.23 -0.93 1.24
N ARG A 70 -11.82 -2.05 0.61
CA ARG A 70 -11.04 -1.99 -0.64
C ARG A 70 -11.80 -1.33 -1.76
N GLY A 71 -13.08 -1.70 -1.96
CA GLY A 71 -13.93 -1.07 -2.97
C GLY A 71 -13.96 0.45 -2.76
N LYS A 72 -14.23 0.88 -1.53
CA LYS A 72 -14.28 2.30 -1.16
C LYS A 72 -12.96 3.02 -1.40
N LEU A 73 -11.83 2.42 -1.02
CA LEU A 73 -10.49 3.00 -1.27
C LEU A 73 -10.20 3.16 -2.78
N GLY A 74 -10.62 2.20 -3.60
CA GLY A 74 -10.48 2.31 -5.05
C GLY A 74 -11.33 3.43 -5.64
N GLU A 75 -12.56 3.61 -5.15
CA GLU A 75 -13.44 4.70 -5.54
C GLU A 75 -12.87 6.07 -5.08
N GLU A 76 -12.42 6.20 -3.83
CA GLU A 76 -11.77 7.40 -3.30
C GLU A 76 -10.52 7.78 -4.11
N TYR A 77 -9.69 6.79 -4.48
CA TYR A 77 -8.51 7.03 -5.29
C TYR A 77 -8.87 7.51 -6.70
N LEU A 78 -9.89 6.93 -7.33
CA LEU A 78 -10.41 7.42 -8.61
C LEU A 78 -10.91 8.85 -8.49
N GLU A 79 -11.66 9.17 -7.42
CA GLU A 79 -12.17 10.52 -7.18
C GLU A 79 -11.05 11.55 -7.07
N ASP A 80 -10.03 11.27 -6.25
CA ASP A 80 -8.90 12.18 -6.06
C ASP A 80 -8.17 12.42 -7.37
N LEU A 81 -7.91 11.35 -8.13
CA LEU A 81 -7.22 11.45 -9.42
C LEU A 81 -8.02 12.26 -10.45
N VAL A 82 -9.35 12.10 -10.51
CA VAL A 82 -10.22 12.87 -11.42
C VAL A 82 -10.28 14.34 -10.99
N LYS A 83 -10.42 14.62 -9.68
CA LYS A 83 -10.43 15.99 -9.13
C LYS A 83 -9.11 16.74 -9.40
N ASP A 84 -7.98 16.03 -9.32
CA ASP A 84 -6.66 16.61 -9.59
C ASP A 84 -6.45 16.96 -11.07
N CYS A 85 -7.11 16.26 -11.97
CA CYS A 85 -6.92 16.42 -13.41
C CYS A 85 -8.00 17.30 -14.08
N LEU A 86 -9.23 17.30 -13.58
CA LEU A 86 -10.39 17.91 -14.25
C LEU A 86 -11.12 18.91 -13.36
N VAL A 87 -11.73 19.90 -14.01
CA VAL A 87 -12.66 20.82 -13.32
C VAL A 87 -14.04 20.17 -13.16
N GLU A 88 -14.77 20.52 -12.10
CA GLU A 88 -16.00 19.87 -11.63
C GLU A 88 -17.10 19.73 -12.71
N LYS A 89 -17.19 20.65 -13.65
CA LYS A 89 -18.16 20.57 -14.76
C LYS A 89 -17.94 19.37 -15.70
N HIS A 90 -16.75 18.79 -15.73
CA HIS A 90 -16.37 17.69 -16.64
C HIS A 90 -16.50 16.30 -16.05
N TYR A 91 -17.01 16.17 -14.82
CA TYR A 91 -17.27 14.86 -14.24
C TYR A 91 -18.48 14.87 -13.31
N SER A 92 -18.95 13.68 -12.94
CA SER A 92 -19.97 13.48 -11.91
C SER A 92 -19.73 12.14 -11.26
N PHE A 93 -19.53 12.14 -9.93
CA PHE A 93 -19.38 10.89 -9.19
C PHE A 93 -20.72 10.26 -8.86
N GLN A 94 -20.73 8.94 -8.74
CA GLN A 94 -21.88 8.15 -8.34
C GLN A 94 -23.13 8.49 -9.20
N HIS A 95 -22.92 8.68 -10.49
CA HIS A 95 -23.94 9.11 -11.43
C HIS A 95 -24.87 7.94 -11.81
N THR A 96 -26.18 8.17 -11.82
CA THR A 96 -27.17 7.19 -12.28
C THR A 96 -27.50 7.43 -13.74
N LEU A 97 -27.24 6.44 -14.59
CA LEU A 97 -27.55 6.46 -16.02
C LEU A 97 -29.04 6.20 -16.26
N SER A 98 -29.53 6.49 -17.48
CA SER A 98 -30.92 6.31 -17.89
C SER A 98 -31.43 4.88 -17.76
N ASN A 99 -30.54 3.88 -17.84
CA ASN A 99 -30.85 2.47 -17.59
C ASN A 99 -30.96 2.09 -16.11
N GLY A 100 -30.90 3.07 -15.20
CA GLY A 100 -30.97 2.90 -13.75
C GLY A 100 -29.67 2.32 -13.12
N LYS A 101 -28.61 2.17 -13.87
CA LYS A 101 -27.32 1.72 -13.35
C LYS A 101 -26.47 2.91 -12.87
N ARG A 102 -25.85 2.74 -11.73
CA ARG A 102 -24.99 3.77 -11.11
C ARG A 102 -23.54 3.48 -11.45
N VAL A 103 -22.87 4.47 -12.02
CA VAL A 103 -21.45 4.45 -12.38
C VAL A 103 -20.64 5.24 -11.33
N ASP A 104 -19.42 4.80 -11.01
CA ASP A 104 -18.61 5.47 -9.98
C ASP A 104 -18.20 6.88 -10.40
N CYS A 105 -17.81 7.05 -11.66
CA CYS A 105 -17.54 8.35 -12.25
C CYS A 105 -18.04 8.42 -13.70
N LEU A 106 -18.74 9.50 -14.07
CA LEU A 106 -19.07 9.85 -15.44
C LEU A 106 -18.24 11.03 -15.88
N LEU A 107 -17.39 10.86 -16.89
CA LEU A 107 -16.69 11.96 -17.54
C LEU A 107 -17.62 12.61 -18.58
N LYS A 108 -17.63 13.92 -18.65
CA LYS A 108 -18.54 14.72 -19.49
C LYS A 108 -17.73 15.51 -20.54
N PHE A 109 -17.92 15.19 -21.81
CA PHE A 109 -17.21 15.78 -22.95
C PHE A 109 -18.15 16.58 -23.88
N GLY A 110 -18.87 17.54 -23.32
CA GLY A 110 -19.65 18.49 -24.11
C GLY A 110 -20.98 17.96 -24.67
N SER A 111 -21.01 16.83 -25.36
CA SER A 111 -22.25 16.17 -25.82
C SER A 111 -22.55 14.91 -25.01
N THR A 112 -23.85 14.54 -24.87
CA THR A 112 -24.26 13.37 -24.09
C THR A 112 -23.67 12.06 -24.63
N ASN A 113 -23.55 11.94 -25.96
CA ASN A 113 -23.03 10.73 -26.61
C ASN A 113 -21.50 10.54 -26.47
N GLU A 114 -20.81 11.49 -25.90
CA GLU A 114 -19.35 11.45 -25.65
C GLU A 114 -19.01 11.19 -24.18
N ASN A 115 -20.00 11.13 -23.30
CA ASN A 115 -19.76 10.84 -21.90
C ASN A 115 -19.18 9.44 -21.70
N ILE A 116 -18.22 9.28 -20.81
CA ILE A 116 -17.54 8.01 -20.55
C ILE A 116 -17.78 7.59 -19.12
N GLY A 117 -18.37 6.41 -18.93
CA GLY A 117 -18.52 5.79 -17.61
C GLY A 117 -17.21 5.13 -17.15
N ILE A 118 -16.81 5.40 -15.92
CA ILE A 118 -15.67 4.77 -15.25
C ILE A 118 -16.18 3.99 -14.05
N ASP A 119 -15.83 2.72 -13.98
CA ASP A 119 -16.12 1.85 -12.84
C ASP A 119 -14.80 1.43 -12.19
N SER A 120 -14.69 1.70 -10.89
CA SER A 120 -13.52 1.32 -10.10
C SER A 120 -13.65 -0.12 -9.64
N LYS A 121 -12.73 -0.97 -10.06
CA LYS A 121 -12.67 -2.37 -9.68
C LYS A 121 -11.34 -2.71 -9.03
N PHE A 122 -11.45 -3.26 -7.85
CA PHE A 122 -10.30 -3.70 -7.09
C PHE A 122 -10.40 -5.22 -6.83
N SER A 123 -10.14 -6.02 -7.88
CA SER A 123 -10.12 -7.48 -7.82
C SER A 123 -8.82 -7.99 -7.21
N TRP A 124 -8.69 -7.90 -5.89
CA TRP A 124 -7.45 -8.21 -5.19
C TRP A 124 -7.38 -9.64 -4.63
N GLU A 125 -8.52 -10.19 -4.21
CA GLU A 125 -8.54 -11.38 -3.36
C GLU A 125 -7.91 -12.62 -4.01
N ASN A 126 -8.35 -12.97 -5.22
CA ASN A 126 -7.83 -14.14 -5.92
C ASN A 126 -6.40 -13.91 -6.44
N TYR A 127 -6.04 -12.67 -6.77
CA TYR A 127 -4.68 -12.32 -7.12
C TYR A 127 -3.72 -12.40 -5.93
N GLU A 128 -4.12 -11.95 -4.74
CA GLU A 128 -3.29 -12.11 -3.54
C GLU A 128 -3.09 -13.58 -3.16
N LYS A 129 -4.17 -14.36 -3.17
CA LYS A 129 -4.08 -15.81 -2.96
C LYS A 129 -3.13 -16.46 -3.96
N TYR A 130 -3.23 -16.09 -5.24
CA TYR A 130 -2.33 -16.54 -6.30
C TYR A 130 -0.86 -16.19 -6.01
N LYS A 131 -0.57 -14.97 -5.54
CA LYS A 131 0.80 -14.54 -5.24
C LYS A 131 1.41 -15.23 -4.02
N GLN A 132 0.60 -15.61 -3.06
CA GLN A 132 1.05 -16.24 -1.81
C GLN A 132 1.13 -17.77 -1.93
N GLU A 133 0.50 -18.36 -2.95
CA GLU A 133 0.44 -19.79 -3.15
C GLU A 133 1.78 -20.33 -3.65
N THR A 134 2.21 -21.46 -3.09
CA THR A 134 3.44 -22.16 -3.44
C THR A 134 3.21 -23.47 -4.20
N ASP A 135 2.01 -24.07 -4.05
CA ASP A 135 1.64 -25.26 -4.80
C ASP A 135 1.23 -24.89 -6.23
N GLU A 136 1.94 -25.40 -7.21
CA GLU A 136 1.75 -25.05 -8.62
C GLU A 136 0.35 -25.42 -9.17
N ASN A 137 -0.31 -26.48 -8.66
CA ASN A 137 -1.65 -26.85 -9.11
C ASN A 137 -2.70 -25.89 -8.56
N THR A 138 -2.60 -25.56 -7.27
CA THR A 138 -3.46 -24.58 -6.60
C THR A 138 -3.27 -23.20 -7.20
N LYS A 139 -2.04 -22.83 -7.48
CA LYS A 139 -1.69 -21.56 -8.14
C LYS A 139 -2.34 -21.40 -9.52
N LYS A 140 -2.31 -22.46 -10.35
CA LYS A 140 -3.00 -22.48 -11.64
C LYS A 140 -4.52 -22.36 -11.50
N ALA A 141 -5.11 -22.97 -10.47
CA ALA A 141 -6.54 -22.86 -10.20
C ALA A 141 -6.92 -21.42 -9.79
N LEU A 142 -6.16 -20.80 -8.89
CA LEU A 142 -6.34 -19.42 -8.46
C LEU A 142 -6.19 -18.42 -9.62
N LEU A 143 -5.25 -18.66 -10.52
CA LEU A 143 -5.08 -17.85 -11.71
C LEU A 143 -6.34 -17.87 -12.60
N LYS A 144 -6.90 -19.06 -12.84
CA LYS A 144 -8.16 -19.21 -13.60
C LYS A 144 -9.34 -18.50 -12.94
N GLU A 145 -9.44 -18.55 -11.60
CA GLU A 145 -10.49 -17.82 -10.89
C GLU A 145 -10.29 -16.30 -11.02
N PHE A 146 -9.05 -15.81 -10.93
CA PHE A 146 -8.75 -14.40 -11.17
C PHE A 146 -9.11 -13.97 -12.61
N GLU A 147 -8.75 -14.78 -13.62
CA GLU A 147 -9.13 -14.55 -15.01
C GLU A 147 -10.64 -14.45 -15.18
N LYS A 148 -11.37 -15.35 -14.55
CA LYS A 148 -12.84 -15.36 -14.57
C LYS A 148 -13.44 -14.11 -13.95
N ASP A 149 -12.88 -13.65 -12.81
CA ASP A 149 -13.32 -12.43 -12.14
C ASP A 149 -13.12 -11.20 -13.04
N VAL A 150 -11.95 -11.07 -13.66
CA VAL A 150 -11.65 -9.97 -14.60
C VAL A 150 -12.62 -9.97 -15.78
N ASN A 151 -12.88 -11.15 -16.38
CA ASN A 151 -13.83 -11.29 -17.50
C ASN A 151 -15.26 -10.91 -17.09
N ASN A 152 -15.69 -11.30 -15.88
CA ASN A 152 -17.01 -10.95 -15.35
C ASN A 152 -17.14 -9.44 -15.13
N HIS A 153 -16.08 -8.77 -14.67
CA HIS A 153 -16.07 -7.32 -14.51
C HIS A 153 -16.13 -6.60 -15.85
N ILE A 154 -15.32 -7.02 -16.84
CA ILE A 154 -15.36 -6.47 -18.20
C ILE A 154 -16.77 -6.58 -18.78
N LYS A 155 -17.39 -7.77 -18.69
CA LYS A 155 -18.74 -7.99 -19.18
C LYS A 155 -19.75 -7.07 -18.47
N ALA A 156 -19.70 -7.03 -17.15
CA ALA A 156 -20.63 -6.21 -16.36
C ALA A 156 -20.52 -4.71 -16.67
N ILE A 157 -19.30 -4.20 -16.86
CA ILE A 157 -19.03 -2.80 -17.21
C ILE A 157 -19.59 -2.48 -18.60
N SER A 158 -19.29 -3.31 -19.59
CA SER A 158 -19.82 -3.17 -20.94
C SER A 158 -21.36 -3.09 -20.97
N GLU A 159 -22.04 -4.05 -20.29
CA GLU A 159 -23.50 -4.13 -20.27
C GLU A 159 -24.19 -2.99 -19.50
N LYS A 160 -23.51 -2.43 -18.50
CA LYS A 160 -24.11 -1.42 -17.61
C LYS A 160 -23.86 0.00 -18.03
N TYR A 161 -22.67 0.31 -18.57
CA TYR A 161 -22.18 1.66 -18.70
C TYR A 161 -21.95 2.12 -20.14
N VAL A 162 -22.14 1.24 -21.12
CA VAL A 162 -22.23 1.61 -22.54
C VAL A 162 -23.71 1.72 -22.89
N VAL A 163 -24.26 2.97 -22.88
CA VAL A 163 -25.68 3.26 -23.06
C VAL A 163 -25.86 4.11 -24.30
N THR A 164 -26.51 3.54 -25.32
CA THR A 164 -26.75 4.23 -26.60
C THR A 164 -27.53 5.54 -26.38
N GLY A 165 -27.02 6.63 -26.90
CA GLY A 165 -27.63 7.95 -26.79
C GLY A 165 -27.29 8.73 -25.52
N GLU A 166 -26.53 8.13 -24.59
CA GLU A 166 -26.15 8.75 -23.33
C GLU A 166 -24.64 8.70 -23.08
N THR A 167 -23.96 7.62 -23.46
CA THR A 167 -22.52 7.47 -23.31
C THR A 167 -21.85 7.20 -24.64
N ALA A 168 -20.53 7.43 -24.68
CA ALA A 168 -19.68 6.97 -25.77
C ALA A 168 -19.79 5.44 -25.91
N PRO A 169 -19.49 4.86 -27.07
CA PRO A 169 -19.49 3.40 -27.26
C PRO A 169 -18.29 2.74 -26.58
N LEU A 170 -17.93 3.20 -25.40
CA LEU A 170 -16.87 2.66 -24.56
C LEU A 170 -17.07 3.03 -23.08
N ALA A 171 -16.52 2.21 -22.19
CA ALA A 171 -16.43 2.48 -20.76
C ALA A 171 -15.03 2.16 -20.25
N LEU A 172 -14.65 2.74 -19.10
CA LEU A 172 -13.36 2.49 -18.49
C LEU A 172 -13.50 1.59 -17.26
N MET A 173 -12.63 0.59 -17.15
CA MET A 173 -12.42 -0.20 -15.95
C MET A 173 -11.16 0.32 -15.26
N PHE A 174 -11.33 1.04 -14.16
CA PHE A 174 -10.22 1.55 -13.38
C PHE A 174 -9.77 0.49 -12.37
N VAL A 175 -8.53 0.01 -12.52
CA VAL A 175 -7.86 -0.93 -11.61
C VAL A 175 -6.98 -0.10 -10.68
N ALA A 176 -7.41 0.12 -9.44
CA ALA A 176 -6.76 1.01 -8.48
C ALA A 176 -5.38 0.50 -7.95
N SER A 177 -4.70 -0.33 -8.73
CA SER A 177 -3.37 -0.89 -8.40
C SER A 177 -2.59 -1.19 -9.67
N GLU A 178 -1.42 -0.57 -9.81
CA GLU A 178 -0.47 -0.85 -10.91
C GLU A 178 -0.04 -2.33 -10.92
N GLY A 179 0.15 -2.93 -9.74
CA GLY A 179 0.57 -4.32 -9.63
C GLY A 179 -0.49 -5.30 -10.15
N VAL A 180 -1.78 -5.04 -9.86
CA VAL A 180 -2.90 -5.84 -10.38
C VAL A 180 -3.10 -5.59 -11.87
N PHE A 181 -2.97 -4.35 -12.33
CA PHE A 181 -3.06 -4.01 -13.75
C PHE A 181 -1.99 -4.76 -14.56
N ARG A 182 -0.73 -4.74 -14.13
CA ARG A 182 0.36 -5.49 -14.77
C ARG A 182 0.10 -7.01 -14.77
N ALA A 183 -0.45 -7.53 -13.67
CA ALA A 183 -0.80 -8.93 -13.62
C ALA A 183 -1.90 -9.29 -14.65
N ILE A 184 -2.86 -8.41 -14.89
CA ILE A 184 -3.87 -8.60 -15.95
C ILE A 184 -3.20 -8.60 -17.32
N GLU A 185 -2.20 -7.75 -17.57
CA GLU A 185 -1.42 -7.74 -18.80
C GLU A 185 -0.56 -9.00 -18.97
N ASP A 186 0.12 -9.44 -17.91
CA ASP A 186 1.04 -10.58 -17.92
C ASP A 186 0.32 -11.93 -18.09
N ILE A 187 -0.93 -12.05 -17.57
CA ILE A 187 -1.70 -13.29 -17.63
C ILE A 187 -2.07 -13.65 -19.06
N SER A 188 -2.45 -12.65 -19.85
CA SER A 188 -2.77 -12.86 -21.26
C SER A 188 -2.92 -11.53 -21.99
N GLU A 189 -2.14 -11.32 -23.05
CA GLU A 189 -2.36 -10.24 -24.03
C GLU A 189 -3.81 -10.24 -24.57
N ASP A 190 -4.46 -11.42 -24.57
CA ASP A 190 -5.84 -11.60 -24.94
C ASP A 190 -6.85 -10.87 -24.02
N PHE A 191 -6.52 -10.60 -22.74
CA PHE A 191 -7.45 -9.89 -21.86
C PHE A 191 -7.71 -8.46 -22.31
N ILE A 192 -6.66 -7.72 -22.59
CA ILE A 192 -6.76 -6.33 -23.07
C ILE A 192 -7.53 -6.30 -24.40
N LYS A 193 -7.27 -7.26 -25.29
CA LYS A 193 -7.98 -7.38 -26.57
C LYS A 193 -9.46 -7.68 -26.35
N LYS A 194 -9.81 -8.69 -25.54
CA LYS A 194 -11.19 -9.05 -25.20
C LYS A 194 -11.96 -7.90 -24.52
N ALA A 195 -11.28 -7.13 -23.67
CA ALA A 195 -11.89 -5.95 -23.08
C ALA A 195 -12.26 -4.92 -24.15
N ARG A 196 -11.35 -4.62 -25.07
CA ARG A 196 -11.60 -3.69 -26.19
C ARG A 196 -12.70 -4.18 -27.13
N GLU A 197 -12.78 -5.48 -27.42
CA GLU A 197 -13.87 -6.08 -28.21
C GLU A 197 -15.24 -5.90 -27.53
N LYS A 198 -15.26 -5.73 -26.19
CA LYS A 198 -16.45 -5.44 -25.40
C LYS A 198 -16.62 -3.93 -25.10
N ASN A 199 -15.89 -3.08 -25.80
CA ASN A 199 -15.90 -1.64 -25.59
C ASN A 199 -15.51 -1.24 -24.14
N VAL A 200 -14.62 -1.97 -23.52
CA VAL A 200 -14.06 -1.64 -22.19
C VAL A 200 -12.55 -1.43 -22.31
N ILE A 201 -12.06 -0.31 -21.82
CA ILE A 201 -10.64 -0.02 -21.71
C ILE A 201 -10.25 -0.20 -20.25
N ILE A 202 -9.29 -1.10 -20.00
CA ILE A 202 -8.74 -1.30 -18.65
C ILE A 202 -7.65 -0.25 -18.43
N THR A 203 -7.72 0.45 -17.31
CA THR A 203 -6.76 1.51 -16.95
C THR A 203 -6.20 1.28 -15.56
N SER A 204 -4.92 1.63 -15.39
CA SER A 204 -4.26 1.77 -14.10
C SER A 204 -4.27 3.24 -13.64
N PRO A 205 -3.80 3.57 -12.43
CA PRO A 205 -3.63 4.96 -12.00
C PRO A 205 -2.79 5.80 -12.97
N ASN A 206 -1.66 5.26 -13.45
CA ASN A 206 -0.77 5.98 -14.38
C ASN A 206 -1.39 6.18 -15.76
N THR A 207 -2.04 5.16 -16.30
CA THR A 207 -2.70 5.25 -17.61
C THR A 207 -3.94 6.15 -17.53
N MET A 208 -4.71 6.11 -16.45
CA MET A 208 -5.85 6.99 -16.22
C MET A 208 -5.39 8.45 -16.11
N TRP A 209 -4.35 8.71 -15.32
CA TRP A 209 -3.80 10.07 -15.20
C TRP A 209 -3.36 10.63 -16.56
N SER A 210 -2.69 9.80 -17.37
CA SER A 210 -2.27 10.19 -18.73
C SER A 210 -3.47 10.48 -19.63
N PHE A 211 -4.52 9.64 -19.54
CA PHE A 211 -5.76 9.81 -20.30
C PHE A 211 -6.51 11.11 -19.93
N LEU A 212 -6.60 11.43 -18.64
CA LEU A 212 -7.32 12.62 -18.17
C LEU A 212 -6.61 13.94 -18.48
N ARG A 213 -5.32 13.92 -18.80
CA ARG A 213 -4.51 15.12 -19.10
C ARG A 213 -4.29 15.37 -20.59
N THR A 214 -4.78 14.49 -21.45
CA THR A 214 -4.71 14.65 -22.90
C THR A 214 -5.87 15.50 -23.39
#